data_39668e243c4e4c7630e27cb9666bd5c0
#
_entry.id   39668e243c4e4c7630e27cb9666bd5c0
#
_cell.length_a   1.000
_cell.length_b   1.000
_cell.length_c   1.000
_cell.angle_alpha   90.00
_cell.angle_beta   90.00
_cell.angle_gamma   90.00
#
_symmetry.space_group_name_H-M   'P 1'
#
loop_
_entity.id
_entity.type
_entity.pdbx_description
1 polymer ?
#
loop_
_entity_poly.entity_id
_entity_poly.type
_entity_poly.pdbx_seq_one_letter_code
_entity_poly.pdbx_strand_id
1 'polypeptide(L)'
;MLFPLTIDLPHGTAPDASHPLYDAAVTTRGLCPSCGREHTLPAGVARAECASLMRLLEQHGRIDMQAPDDAADPHFSLDYLHGVARGQMFGVLVVRTQDGSYGTLRAFSAQYNRVWHVAGWVPPLIDIAAFDAQVAKDDPVINALGRRIRELDATIAAERDAAEQTPQAISDTTAPVVTADTGPMSVDEAPAPTRIDLLMRERAALVDERKGLSQRSMRAIHELYRVHSFGNRTDRADRAASLFEIFPAGRGVPTGTGDCCAPKLLQYAILHNMTPLGLAEFYWGRESRSGARRHGEFYPSCQDKCYPILGYMLCGLEERAVTG
;
A
#
# COMPACT_ATOMS: atom_id res chain seq x y z
N MET A 1 -15.36 14.61 12.76
CA MET A 1 -15.12 14.89 14.19
C MET A 1 -13.66 15.33 14.29
N LEU A 2 -13.44 16.64 14.45
CA LEU A 2 -12.12 17.20 14.72
C LEU A 2 -11.74 16.78 16.14
N PHE A 3 -10.69 15.97 16.26
CA PHE A 3 -10.09 15.80 17.56
C PHE A 3 -9.34 17.09 17.90
N PRO A 4 -9.57 17.69 19.07
CA PRO A 4 -8.78 18.82 19.53
C PRO A 4 -7.33 18.33 19.59
N LEU A 5 -6.54 18.82 18.67
CA LEU A 5 -5.12 18.59 18.63
C LEU A 5 -4.52 19.59 19.61
N THR A 6 -4.30 19.13 20.83
CA THR A 6 -3.52 19.92 21.78
C THR A 6 -2.07 19.77 21.39
N ILE A 7 -1.52 20.78 20.72
CA ILE A 7 -0.08 20.94 20.70
C ILE A 7 0.27 21.65 22.01
N ASP A 8 1.03 20.98 22.86
CA ASP A 8 1.90 21.63 23.82
C ASP A 8 3.16 22.18 23.10
N LEU A 9 2.92 23.03 22.10
CA LEU A 9 3.95 23.98 21.71
C LEU A 9 3.90 25.10 22.75
N PRO A 10 5.05 25.59 23.24
CA PRO A 10 5.08 26.73 24.16
C PRO A 10 4.23 27.84 23.55
N HIS A 11 3.22 28.29 24.28
CA HIS A 11 2.25 29.29 23.85
C HIS A 11 2.94 30.45 23.13
N GLY A 12 2.67 30.68 21.88
CA GLY A 12 3.02 31.85 21.10
C GLY A 12 4.19 31.76 20.13
N THR A 13 4.89 30.63 20.01
CA THR A 13 5.94 30.47 18.99
C THR A 13 5.46 29.58 17.84
N ALA A 14 5.44 30.15 16.62
CA ALA A 14 5.25 29.36 15.42
C ALA A 14 6.33 28.25 15.34
N PRO A 15 6.00 27.02 14.96
CA PRO A 15 6.99 25.96 14.72
C PRO A 15 7.70 26.22 13.38
N ASP A 16 8.40 27.33 13.28
CA ASP A 16 9.21 27.72 12.13
C ASP A 16 10.68 27.25 12.28
N ALA A 17 11.53 27.64 11.33
CA ALA A 17 12.93 27.24 11.29
C ALA A 17 13.75 27.72 12.52
N SER A 18 13.24 28.65 13.34
CA SER A 18 13.90 29.12 14.57
C SER A 18 13.57 28.26 15.79
N HIS A 19 12.58 27.38 15.71
CA HIS A 19 12.17 26.53 16.82
C HIS A 19 13.28 25.52 17.17
N PRO A 20 13.66 25.35 18.46
CA PRO A 20 14.79 24.48 18.85
C PRO A 20 14.64 23.00 18.48
N LEU A 21 13.41 22.51 18.27
CA LEU A 21 13.14 21.14 17.85
C LEU A 21 12.88 21.02 16.33
N TYR A 22 13.12 22.10 15.55
CA TYR A 22 12.90 22.08 14.11
C TYR A 22 13.98 21.26 13.40
N ASP A 23 13.55 20.30 12.57
CA ASP A 23 14.41 19.51 11.70
C ASP A 23 14.15 19.90 10.24
N ALA A 24 15.13 20.54 9.61
CA ALA A 24 15.05 21.00 8.23
C ALA A 24 15.15 19.86 7.20
N ALA A 25 15.40 18.61 7.63
CA ALA A 25 15.49 17.48 6.71
C ALA A 25 14.19 17.29 5.92
N VAL A 26 14.30 17.23 4.60
CA VAL A 26 13.18 16.94 3.72
C VAL A 26 12.82 15.47 3.85
N THR A 27 11.69 15.20 4.48
CA THR A 27 11.18 13.84 4.73
C THR A 27 10.10 13.43 3.75
N THR A 28 9.41 14.40 3.15
CA THR A 28 8.33 14.15 2.18
C THR A 28 8.60 14.95 0.91
N ARG A 29 8.58 14.27 -0.24
CA ARG A 29 8.76 14.90 -1.55
C ARG A 29 8.01 14.14 -2.63
N GLY A 30 7.73 14.83 -3.74
CA GLY A 30 7.14 14.22 -4.91
C GLY A 30 7.18 15.13 -6.14
N LEU A 31 7.25 14.52 -7.32
CA LEU A 31 7.12 15.22 -8.59
C LEU A 31 5.64 15.39 -8.94
N CYS A 32 5.19 16.64 -9.05
CA CYS A 32 3.82 16.93 -9.47
C CYS A 32 3.68 16.74 -10.99
N PRO A 33 2.83 15.82 -11.47
CA PRO A 33 2.62 15.63 -12.91
C PRO A 33 1.92 16.80 -13.59
N SER A 34 1.19 17.63 -12.82
CA SER A 34 0.44 18.76 -13.36
C SER A 34 1.31 20.00 -13.61
N CYS A 35 2.29 20.30 -12.74
CA CYS A 35 3.16 21.47 -12.89
C CYS A 35 4.61 21.10 -13.26
N GLY A 36 4.97 19.81 -13.28
CA GLY A 36 6.31 19.33 -13.61
C GLY A 36 7.40 19.66 -12.59
N ARG A 37 7.05 20.17 -11.40
CA ARG A 37 8.00 20.53 -10.34
C ARG A 37 7.99 19.51 -9.22
N GLU A 38 9.15 19.32 -8.57
CA GLU A 38 9.22 18.61 -7.29
C GLU A 38 8.77 19.55 -6.18
N HIS A 39 7.84 19.06 -5.35
CA HIS A 39 7.40 19.71 -4.12
C HIS A 39 7.90 18.93 -2.92
N THR A 40 8.23 19.66 -1.86
CA THR A 40 8.85 19.09 -0.65
C THR A 40 8.16 19.59 0.62
N LEU A 41 8.25 18.78 1.68
CA LEU A 41 7.86 19.17 3.03
C LEU A 41 8.93 18.66 3.99
N PRO A 42 9.49 19.53 4.87
CA PRO A 42 10.49 19.13 5.86
C PRO A 42 9.86 18.31 7.00
N ALA A 43 10.69 17.72 7.84
CA ALA A 43 10.25 17.15 9.10
C ALA A 43 9.67 18.22 10.04
N GLY A 44 10.23 19.41 10.03
CA GLY A 44 9.83 20.48 10.94
C GLY A 44 9.94 20.01 12.39
N VAL A 45 8.93 20.31 13.20
CA VAL A 45 8.84 19.80 14.58
C VAL A 45 8.15 18.43 14.66
N ALA A 46 7.70 17.84 13.53
CA ALA A 46 6.96 16.57 13.51
C ALA A 46 7.80 15.39 14.02
N ARG A 47 9.13 15.46 13.95
CA ARG A 47 9.99 14.41 14.52
C ARG A 47 9.90 14.36 16.05
N ALA A 48 9.83 15.50 16.72
CA ALA A 48 9.61 15.57 18.17
C ALA A 48 8.22 15.05 18.54
N GLU A 49 7.20 15.35 17.72
CA GLU A 49 5.84 14.85 17.90
C GLU A 49 5.74 13.34 17.65
N CYS A 50 6.51 12.79 16.72
CA CYS A 50 6.65 11.34 16.56
C CYS A 50 7.26 10.69 17.81
N ALA A 51 8.30 11.30 18.43
CA ALA A 51 8.87 10.79 19.66
C ALA A 51 7.85 10.83 20.82
N SER A 52 6.97 11.84 20.85
CA SER A 52 5.86 11.90 21.81
C SER A 52 4.84 10.79 21.54
N LEU A 53 4.49 10.54 20.27
CA LEU A 53 3.62 9.43 19.89
C LEU A 53 4.21 8.07 20.24
N MET A 54 5.52 7.84 20.04
CA MET A 54 6.21 6.61 20.44
C MET A 54 6.03 6.33 21.93
N ARG A 55 6.24 7.36 22.79
CA ARG A 55 6.02 7.22 24.24
C ARG A 55 4.57 6.87 24.59
N LEU A 56 3.60 7.47 23.90
CA LEU A 56 2.19 7.13 24.10
C LEU A 56 1.89 5.69 23.67
N LEU A 57 2.44 5.22 22.54
CA LEU A 57 2.30 3.84 22.11
C LEU A 57 2.89 2.86 23.13
N GLU A 58 4.09 3.14 23.67
CA GLU A 58 4.70 2.35 24.74
C GLU A 58 3.84 2.33 26.00
N GLN A 59 3.35 3.49 26.43
CA GLN A 59 2.56 3.63 27.65
C GLN A 59 1.23 2.87 27.56
N HIS A 60 0.53 2.96 26.43
CA HIS A 60 -0.79 2.35 26.27
C HIS A 60 -0.73 0.91 25.78
N GLY A 61 0.34 0.48 25.10
CA GLY A 61 0.45 -0.84 24.49
C GLY A 61 -0.56 -1.12 23.37
N ARG A 62 -1.25 -0.08 22.86
CA ARG A 62 -2.35 -0.18 21.87
C ARG A 62 -2.50 1.11 21.07
N ILE A 63 -3.19 1.04 19.91
CA ILE A 63 -3.40 2.21 19.04
C ILE A 63 -4.72 2.94 19.30
N ASP A 64 -5.72 2.32 19.90
CA ASP A 64 -7.02 2.93 20.28
C ASP A 64 -6.92 3.71 21.61
N MET A 65 -5.90 4.54 21.73
CA MET A 65 -5.51 5.29 22.94
C MET A 65 -6.60 6.24 23.47
N GLN A 66 -7.66 6.49 22.69
CA GLN A 66 -8.82 7.30 23.12
C GLN A 66 -9.91 6.47 23.81
N ALA A 67 -9.87 5.14 23.66
CA ALA A 67 -10.78 4.27 24.38
C ALA A 67 -10.36 4.20 25.85
N PRO A 68 -11.33 4.21 26.80
CA PRO A 68 -11.05 3.92 28.22
C PRO A 68 -10.45 2.50 28.34
N ASP A 69 -9.69 2.27 29.42
CA ASP A 69 -8.97 1.00 29.59
C ASP A 69 -9.91 -0.21 29.71
N ASP A 70 -11.10 -0.02 30.28
CA ASP A 70 -12.14 -1.04 30.39
C ASP A 70 -12.89 -1.31 29.07
N ALA A 71 -12.75 -0.44 28.08
CA ALA A 71 -13.32 -0.58 26.74
C ALA A 71 -12.24 -0.79 25.66
N ALA A 72 -11.00 -1.08 26.06
CA ALA A 72 -9.90 -1.37 25.14
C ALA A 72 -10.17 -2.66 24.35
N ASP A 73 -10.06 -2.57 23.02
CA ASP A 73 -10.20 -3.73 22.14
C ASP A 73 -8.82 -4.40 21.96
N PRO A 74 -8.64 -5.68 22.36
CA PRO A 74 -7.40 -6.43 22.14
C PRO A 74 -6.96 -6.48 20.68
N HIS A 75 -7.88 -6.26 19.74
CA HIS A 75 -7.59 -6.20 18.30
C HIS A 75 -6.62 -5.07 17.95
N PHE A 76 -6.54 -4.04 18.78
CA PHE A 76 -5.66 -2.89 18.61
C PHE A 76 -4.38 -2.93 19.46
N SER A 77 -4.08 -4.06 20.12
CA SER A 77 -2.83 -4.27 20.85
C SER A 77 -1.60 -4.15 19.94
N LEU A 78 -0.54 -3.55 20.45
CA LEU A 78 0.77 -3.47 19.77
C LEU A 78 1.46 -4.83 19.62
N ASP A 79 1.06 -5.87 20.37
CA ASP A 79 1.55 -7.25 20.21
C ASP A 79 1.35 -7.76 18.78
N TYR A 80 0.29 -7.31 18.11
CA TYR A 80 0.06 -7.58 16.70
C TYR A 80 1.27 -7.22 15.82
N LEU A 81 1.93 -6.09 16.09
CA LEU A 81 3.09 -5.61 15.32
C LEU A 81 4.38 -6.38 15.62
N HIS A 82 4.44 -7.11 16.72
CA HIS A 82 5.58 -7.94 17.10
C HIS A 82 5.42 -9.40 16.64
N GLY A 83 4.21 -9.78 16.22
CA GLY A 83 3.85 -11.10 15.72
C GLY A 83 4.19 -11.34 14.24
N VAL A 84 3.35 -12.18 13.60
CA VAL A 84 3.46 -12.56 12.18
C VAL A 84 3.26 -11.39 11.23
N ALA A 85 2.42 -10.43 11.60
CA ALA A 85 2.14 -9.23 10.80
C ALA A 85 3.38 -8.34 10.63
N ARG A 86 4.34 -8.41 11.56
CA ARG A 86 5.52 -7.54 11.67
C ARG A 86 5.13 -6.08 11.93
N GLY A 87 6.12 -5.20 12.01
CA GLY A 87 5.89 -3.79 12.28
C GLY A 87 5.22 -3.02 11.14
N GLN A 88 4.84 -1.78 11.45
CA GLN A 88 4.09 -0.89 10.58
C GLN A 88 4.64 0.53 10.65
N MET A 89 4.43 1.32 9.59
CA MET A 89 4.77 2.75 9.61
C MET A 89 3.68 3.53 10.31
N PHE A 90 4.11 4.46 11.15
CA PHE A 90 3.30 5.51 11.76
C PHE A 90 3.84 6.87 11.32
N GLY A 91 2.98 7.88 11.27
CA GLY A 91 3.37 9.21 10.86
C GLY A 91 2.61 10.28 11.63
N VAL A 92 3.27 11.43 11.77
CA VAL A 92 2.70 12.65 12.34
C VAL A 92 2.87 13.79 11.35
N LEU A 93 1.81 14.56 11.14
CA LEU A 93 1.80 15.82 10.42
C LEU A 93 1.49 16.95 11.40
N VAL A 94 2.38 17.93 11.50
CA VAL A 94 2.11 19.17 12.23
C VAL A 94 1.43 20.14 11.29
N VAL A 95 0.35 20.75 11.74
CA VAL A 95 -0.48 21.64 10.92
C VAL A 95 -0.79 22.94 11.68
N ARG A 96 -1.04 24.01 10.88
CA ARG A 96 -1.71 25.23 11.34
C ARG A 96 -3.15 25.20 10.85
N THR A 97 -4.08 25.44 11.74
CA THR A 97 -5.53 25.55 11.45
C THR A 97 -5.88 26.95 10.93
N GLN A 98 -7.12 27.15 10.48
CA GLN A 98 -7.56 28.44 9.93
C GLN A 98 -7.64 29.56 10.98
N ASP A 99 -7.88 29.22 12.23
CA ASP A 99 -7.89 30.14 13.37
C ASP A 99 -6.48 30.49 13.90
N GLY A 100 -5.42 29.96 13.25
CA GLY A 100 -4.04 30.18 13.62
C GLY A 100 -3.50 29.26 14.70
N SER A 101 -4.32 28.34 15.22
CA SER A 101 -3.88 27.33 16.18
C SER A 101 -3.00 26.28 15.50
N TYR A 102 -2.16 25.61 16.28
CA TYR A 102 -1.31 24.52 15.82
C TYR A 102 -1.82 23.18 16.32
N GLY A 103 -1.63 22.11 15.51
CA GLY A 103 -2.08 20.77 15.86
C GLY A 103 -1.27 19.67 15.21
N THR A 104 -1.46 18.43 15.70
CA THR A 104 -0.88 17.23 15.11
C THR A 104 -1.97 16.32 14.57
N LEU A 105 -1.73 15.75 13.40
CA LEU A 105 -2.50 14.65 12.84
C LEU A 105 -1.67 13.38 12.91
N ARG A 106 -2.31 12.23 13.13
CA ARG A 106 -1.65 10.93 13.26
C ARG A 106 -2.17 9.96 12.22
N ALA A 107 -1.30 9.16 11.62
CA ALA A 107 -1.65 8.11 10.68
C ALA A 107 -0.85 6.83 10.95
N PHE A 108 -1.43 5.70 10.59
CA PHE A 108 -0.73 4.44 10.37
C PHE A 108 -0.86 4.03 8.90
N SER A 109 0.12 3.31 8.35
CA SER A 109 0.10 2.88 6.95
C SER A 109 -0.88 1.72 6.76
N ALA A 110 -1.57 1.67 5.60
CA ALA A 110 -2.54 0.64 5.25
C ALA A 110 -3.64 0.42 6.32
N GLN A 111 -3.99 -0.83 6.60
CA GLN A 111 -4.90 -1.24 7.68
C GLN A 111 -4.08 -1.62 8.92
N TYR A 112 -4.60 -1.33 10.09
CA TYR A 112 -4.13 -1.93 11.34
C TYR A 112 -4.97 -3.16 11.66
N ASN A 113 -4.37 -4.31 11.67
CA ASN A 113 -5.05 -5.57 11.91
C ASN A 113 -6.40 -5.69 11.17
N ARG A 114 -6.40 -5.37 9.85
CA ARG A 114 -7.58 -5.38 8.94
C ARG A 114 -8.59 -4.24 9.16
N VAL A 115 -8.30 -3.26 10.02
CA VAL A 115 -9.15 -2.10 10.25
C VAL A 115 -8.55 -0.87 9.59
N TRP A 116 -9.34 -0.15 8.79
CA TRP A 116 -8.91 1.04 8.07
C TRP A 116 -8.90 2.29 8.93
N HIS A 117 -9.83 2.41 9.88
CA HIS A 117 -9.99 3.62 10.67
C HIS A 117 -10.13 3.31 12.15
N VAL A 118 -9.34 3.99 12.97
CA VAL A 118 -9.34 3.91 14.42
C VAL A 118 -9.50 5.33 14.97
N ALA A 119 -10.26 5.50 16.03
CA ALA A 119 -10.46 6.81 16.66
C ALA A 119 -9.12 7.45 17.07
N GLY A 120 -8.92 8.73 16.75
CA GLY A 120 -7.64 9.44 16.97
C GLY A 120 -6.64 9.35 15.83
N TRP A 121 -6.98 8.65 14.73
CA TRP A 121 -6.16 8.52 13.54
C TRP A 121 -6.91 9.02 12.31
N VAL A 122 -6.20 9.63 11.36
CA VAL A 122 -6.83 10.09 10.11
C VAL A 122 -7.34 8.90 9.28
N PRO A 123 -8.48 9.05 8.58
CA PRO A 123 -9.05 7.99 7.76
C PRO A 123 -8.21 7.72 6.50
N PRO A 124 -8.46 6.61 5.79
CA PRO A 124 -7.87 6.34 4.47
C PRO A 124 -8.41 7.30 3.40
N LEU A 125 -7.77 7.30 2.21
CA LEU A 125 -8.18 8.09 1.04
C LEU A 125 -9.39 7.51 0.29
N ILE A 126 -9.87 6.35 0.69
CA ILE A 126 -10.93 5.59 0.03
C ILE A 126 -12.21 5.60 0.86
N ASP A 127 -13.33 5.41 0.21
CA ASP A 127 -14.57 5.01 0.87
C ASP A 127 -14.44 3.54 1.30
N ILE A 128 -14.47 3.31 2.62
CA ILE A 128 -14.27 1.99 3.22
C ILE A 128 -15.38 1.02 2.80
N ALA A 129 -16.64 1.50 2.76
CA ALA A 129 -17.76 0.66 2.39
C ALA A 129 -17.69 0.21 0.92
N ALA A 130 -17.29 1.11 0.02
CA ALA A 130 -17.06 0.79 -1.38
C ALA A 130 -15.88 -0.19 -1.57
N PHE A 131 -14.80 -0.01 -0.80
CA PHE A 131 -13.67 -0.95 -0.78
C PHE A 131 -14.11 -2.36 -0.32
N ASP A 132 -14.80 -2.44 0.81
CA ASP A 132 -15.27 -3.71 1.36
C ASP A 132 -16.23 -4.42 0.41
N ALA A 133 -17.12 -3.68 -0.25
CA ALA A 133 -18.01 -4.21 -1.27
C ALA A 133 -17.25 -4.80 -2.48
N GLN A 134 -16.20 -4.10 -2.94
CA GLN A 134 -15.36 -4.58 -4.05
C GLN A 134 -14.58 -5.84 -3.68
N VAL A 135 -14.00 -5.88 -2.48
CA VAL A 135 -13.29 -7.04 -1.94
C VAL A 135 -14.25 -8.23 -1.76
N ALA A 136 -15.42 -8.00 -1.16
CA ALA A 136 -16.42 -9.05 -0.97
C ALA A 136 -16.92 -9.66 -2.28
N LYS A 137 -16.95 -8.88 -3.36
CA LYS A 137 -17.31 -9.34 -4.70
C LYS A 137 -16.24 -10.22 -5.35
N ASP A 138 -14.97 -9.79 -5.30
CA ASP A 138 -13.92 -10.39 -6.13
C ASP A 138 -13.07 -11.43 -5.39
N ASP A 139 -12.76 -11.21 -4.12
CA ASP A 139 -11.86 -12.08 -3.34
C ASP A 139 -12.32 -13.55 -3.26
N PRO A 140 -13.62 -13.87 -3.08
CA PRO A 140 -14.07 -15.26 -3.03
C PRO A 140 -13.73 -16.02 -4.32
N VAL A 141 -13.90 -15.37 -5.49
CA VAL A 141 -13.64 -15.97 -6.80
C VAL A 141 -12.12 -16.11 -7.02
N ILE A 142 -11.35 -15.05 -6.76
CA ILE A 142 -9.88 -15.06 -6.87
C ILE A 142 -9.29 -16.18 -5.99
N ASN A 143 -9.79 -16.31 -4.75
CA ASN A 143 -9.33 -17.32 -3.81
C ASN A 143 -9.74 -18.74 -4.23
N ALA A 144 -10.92 -18.93 -4.81
CA ALA A 144 -11.36 -20.22 -5.37
C ALA A 144 -10.46 -20.67 -6.52
N LEU A 145 -10.17 -19.78 -7.47
CA LEU A 145 -9.21 -20.05 -8.57
C LEU A 145 -7.83 -20.39 -8.01
N GLY A 146 -7.36 -19.67 -6.98
CA GLY A 146 -6.10 -19.96 -6.33
C GLY A 146 -6.04 -21.33 -5.65
N ARG A 147 -7.15 -21.80 -5.07
CA ARG A 147 -7.24 -23.17 -4.52
C ARG A 147 -7.16 -24.21 -5.66
N ARG A 148 -7.93 -24.02 -6.71
CA ARG A 148 -7.97 -24.96 -7.84
C ARG A 148 -6.59 -25.09 -8.53
N ILE A 149 -5.86 -23.97 -8.68
CA ILE A 149 -4.50 -23.99 -9.22
C ILE A 149 -3.57 -24.85 -8.35
N ARG A 150 -3.64 -24.71 -7.01
CA ARG A 150 -2.81 -25.52 -6.08
C ARG A 150 -3.16 -27.00 -6.13
N GLU A 151 -4.44 -27.35 -6.28
CA GLU A 151 -4.89 -28.74 -6.46
C GLU A 151 -4.33 -29.36 -7.74
N LEU A 152 -4.34 -28.60 -8.85
CA LEU A 152 -3.72 -29.03 -10.10
C LEU A 152 -2.20 -29.16 -9.98
N ASP A 153 -1.53 -28.23 -9.31
CA ASP A 153 -0.07 -28.33 -9.04
C ASP A 153 0.26 -29.63 -8.30
N ALA A 154 -0.51 -29.99 -7.27
CA ALA A 154 -0.32 -31.23 -6.53
C ALA A 154 -0.59 -32.47 -7.40
N THR A 155 -1.64 -32.46 -8.23
CA THR A 155 -1.97 -33.53 -9.14
C THR A 155 -0.90 -33.75 -10.19
N ILE A 156 -0.40 -32.67 -10.82
CA ILE A 156 0.67 -32.72 -11.82
C ILE A 156 1.95 -33.28 -11.19
N ALA A 157 2.29 -32.89 -9.97
CA ALA A 157 3.44 -33.43 -9.26
C ALA A 157 3.32 -34.95 -9.05
N ALA A 158 2.16 -35.39 -8.54
CA ALA A 158 1.91 -36.83 -8.30
C ALA A 158 1.96 -37.68 -9.59
N GLU A 159 1.39 -37.16 -10.70
CA GLU A 159 1.45 -37.85 -12.01
C GLU A 159 2.91 -37.94 -12.56
N ARG A 160 3.73 -36.93 -12.34
CA ARG A 160 5.15 -36.96 -12.71
C ARG A 160 5.94 -37.97 -11.90
N ASP A 161 5.75 -37.99 -10.58
CA ASP A 161 6.38 -38.95 -9.70
C ASP A 161 6.00 -40.40 -10.06
N ALA A 162 4.73 -40.63 -10.38
CA ALA A 162 4.24 -41.95 -10.84
C ALA A 162 4.84 -42.36 -12.18
N ALA A 163 5.00 -41.42 -13.12
CA ALA A 163 5.63 -41.69 -14.41
C ALA A 163 7.10 -42.04 -14.29
N GLU A 164 7.83 -41.40 -13.37
CA GLU A 164 9.24 -41.68 -13.10
C GLU A 164 9.44 -43.04 -12.40
N GLN A 165 8.49 -43.49 -11.60
CA GLN A 165 8.55 -44.79 -10.89
C GLN A 165 8.13 -45.99 -11.74
N THR A 166 7.55 -45.72 -12.93
CA THR A 166 7.15 -46.81 -13.83
C THR A 166 8.42 -47.29 -14.62
N PRO A 167 8.94 -48.52 -14.42
CA PRO A 167 10.10 -49.01 -15.16
C PRO A 167 9.81 -49.01 -16.65
N GLN A 168 10.63 -48.35 -17.45
CA GLN A 168 10.62 -48.55 -18.90
C GLN A 168 10.91 -50.04 -19.15
N ALA A 169 9.90 -50.78 -19.59
CA ALA A 169 10.13 -52.14 -20.11
C ALA A 169 11.08 -51.97 -21.30
N ILE A 170 12.32 -52.41 -21.12
CA ILE A 170 13.32 -52.49 -22.18
C ILE A 170 12.77 -53.50 -23.19
N SER A 171 12.20 -53.02 -24.30
CA SER A 171 11.85 -53.87 -25.43
C SER A 171 13.18 -54.21 -26.14
N ASP A 172 13.86 -55.31 -25.70
CA ASP A 172 14.83 -56.02 -26.50
C ASP A 172 14.10 -56.64 -27.68
N THR A 173 13.86 -55.84 -28.71
CA THR A 173 13.46 -56.36 -30.01
C THR A 173 14.61 -56.10 -30.95
N THR A 174 15.45 -57.11 -31.11
CA THR A 174 16.40 -57.23 -32.23
C THR A 174 15.63 -57.10 -33.55
N ALA A 175 15.76 -55.97 -34.21
CA ALA A 175 15.14 -55.72 -35.51
C ALA A 175 15.90 -56.48 -36.62
N PRO A 176 15.24 -57.18 -37.54
CA PRO A 176 15.84 -57.60 -38.79
C PRO A 176 15.97 -56.40 -39.74
N VAL A 177 17.16 -56.28 -40.32
CA VAL A 177 17.46 -55.33 -41.40
C VAL A 177 16.53 -55.61 -42.60
N VAL A 178 15.65 -54.67 -42.93
CA VAL A 178 14.89 -54.67 -44.18
C VAL A 178 15.24 -53.41 -44.96
N THR A 179 15.58 -53.65 -46.22
CA THR A 179 16.00 -52.75 -47.29
C THR A 179 14.97 -51.63 -47.56
N ALA A 180 15.50 -50.45 -47.91
CA ALA A 180 14.80 -49.23 -48.25
C ALA A 180 13.78 -49.39 -49.37
N ASP A 181 12.53 -49.02 -49.10
CA ASP A 181 11.56 -48.60 -50.09
C ASP A 181 11.06 -47.19 -49.75
N THR A 182 11.30 -46.23 -50.70
CA THR A 182 10.94 -44.83 -50.56
C THR A 182 9.48 -44.65 -50.91
N GLY A 183 8.57 -44.89 -49.93
CA GLY A 183 7.19 -44.46 -49.97
C GLY A 183 7.03 -43.00 -49.52
N PRO A 184 5.93 -42.29 -49.85
CA PRO A 184 5.73 -40.89 -49.56
C PRO A 184 5.71 -40.69 -48.03
N MET A 185 6.47 -39.69 -47.56
CA MET A 185 6.50 -39.26 -46.16
C MET A 185 5.07 -38.99 -45.68
N SER A 186 4.61 -39.83 -44.75
CA SER A 186 3.41 -39.55 -43.97
C SER A 186 3.67 -38.32 -43.13
N VAL A 187 2.77 -37.34 -43.21
CA VAL A 187 2.75 -36.18 -42.37
C VAL A 187 2.71 -36.70 -40.91
N ASP A 188 3.77 -36.46 -40.15
CA ASP A 188 3.83 -36.85 -38.74
C ASP A 188 2.66 -36.18 -38.00
N GLU A 189 1.64 -36.95 -37.73
CA GLU A 189 0.53 -36.55 -36.85
C GLU A 189 1.14 -36.38 -35.44
N ALA A 190 1.08 -35.15 -34.93
CA ALA A 190 1.65 -34.85 -33.60
C ALA A 190 1.02 -35.81 -32.56
N PRO A 191 1.85 -36.38 -31.65
CA PRO A 191 1.36 -37.34 -30.68
C PRO A 191 0.22 -36.72 -29.83
N ALA A 192 -0.79 -37.52 -29.52
CA ALA A 192 -1.92 -37.09 -28.72
C ALA A 192 -1.40 -36.53 -27.36
N PRO A 193 -1.98 -35.44 -26.86
CA PRO A 193 -1.52 -34.79 -25.61
C PRO A 193 -1.63 -35.78 -24.44
N THR A 194 -0.59 -35.83 -23.63
CA THR A 194 -0.58 -36.65 -22.41
C THR A 194 -1.56 -36.09 -21.36
N ARG A 195 -1.89 -36.88 -20.35
CA ARG A 195 -2.69 -36.41 -19.21
C ARG A 195 -2.05 -35.22 -18.51
N ILE A 196 -0.73 -35.23 -18.36
CA ILE A 196 0.04 -34.12 -17.78
C ILE A 196 -0.11 -32.86 -18.65
N ASP A 197 -0.03 -33.00 -20.00
CA ASP A 197 -0.20 -31.85 -20.89
C ASP A 197 -1.60 -31.21 -20.77
N LEU A 198 -2.65 -32.03 -20.63
CA LEU A 198 -4.02 -31.55 -20.42
C LEU A 198 -4.16 -30.80 -19.09
N LEU A 199 -3.62 -31.35 -17.98
CA LEU A 199 -3.61 -30.71 -16.68
C LEU A 199 -2.82 -29.41 -16.68
N MET A 200 -1.68 -29.36 -17.36
CA MET A 200 -0.87 -28.13 -17.50
C MET A 200 -1.61 -27.05 -18.30
N ARG A 201 -2.36 -27.42 -19.34
CA ARG A 201 -3.21 -26.47 -20.11
C ARG A 201 -4.34 -25.92 -19.24
N GLU A 202 -5.06 -26.79 -18.50
CA GLU A 202 -6.11 -26.36 -17.55
C GLU A 202 -5.55 -25.39 -16.52
N ARG A 203 -4.40 -25.73 -15.91
CA ARG A 203 -3.70 -24.88 -14.96
C ARG A 203 -3.33 -23.51 -15.53
N ALA A 204 -2.79 -23.48 -16.75
CA ALA A 204 -2.41 -22.23 -17.43
C ALA A 204 -3.62 -21.34 -17.65
N ALA A 205 -4.74 -21.90 -18.11
CA ALA A 205 -5.99 -21.16 -18.32
C ALA A 205 -6.50 -20.53 -17.00
N LEU A 206 -6.50 -21.29 -15.89
CA LEU A 206 -6.92 -20.78 -14.58
C LEU A 206 -5.97 -19.70 -14.03
N VAL A 207 -4.66 -19.81 -14.29
CA VAL A 207 -3.68 -18.78 -13.92
C VAL A 207 -3.97 -17.48 -14.65
N ASP A 208 -4.25 -17.55 -15.96
CA ASP A 208 -4.56 -16.37 -16.78
C ASP A 208 -5.90 -15.75 -16.37
N GLU A 209 -6.92 -16.56 -16.11
CA GLU A 209 -8.22 -16.10 -15.60
C GLU A 209 -8.07 -15.38 -14.26
N ARG A 210 -7.37 -16.01 -13.29
CA ARG A 210 -7.11 -15.42 -11.97
C ARG A 210 -6.32 -14.12 -12.08
N LYS A 211 -5.31 -14.07 -12.95
CA LYS A 211 -4.51 -12.86 -13.22
C LYS A 211 -5.38 -11.74 -13.76
N GLY A 212 -6.20 -12.02 -14.77
CA GLY A 212 -7.11 -11.04 -15.36
C GLY A 212 -8.13 -10.50 -14.36
N LEU A 213 -8.73 -11.39 -13.53
CA LEU A 213 -9.65 -10.97 -12.49
C LEU A 213 -8.96 -10.10 -11.42
N SER A 214 -7.79 -10.52 -10.95
CA SER A 214 -7.02 -9.74 -9.96
C SER A 214 -6.63 -8.35 -10.48
N GLN A 215 -6.29 -8.23 -11.77
CA GLN A 215 -5.97 -6.94 -12.38
C GLN A 215 -7.20 -6.03 -12.48
N ARG A 216 -8.38 -6.58 -12.87
CA ARG A 216 -9.63 -5.81 -12.91
C ARG A 216 -10.06 -5.37 -11.52
N SER A 217 -9.98 -6.25 -10.53
CA SER A 217 -10.29 -5.95 -9.13
C SER A 217 -9.39 -4.84 -8.59
N MET A 218 -8.08 -4.93 -8.80
CA MET A 218 -7.12 -3.91 -8.38
C MET A 218 -7.40 -2.56 -9.06
N ARG A 219 -7.74 -2.58 -10.36
CA ARG A 219 -8.12 -1.36 -11.07
C ARG A 219 -9.37 -0.71 -10.45
N ALA A 220 -10.41 -1.50 -10.18
CA ALA A 220 -11.62 -1.01 -9.52
C ALA A 220 -11.32 -0.41 -8.14
N ILE A 221 -10.45 -1.04 -7.35
CA ILE A 221 -9.98 -0.49 -6.06
C ILE A 221 -9.24 0.83 -6.27
N HIS A 222 -8.32 0.94 -7.24
CA HIS A 222 -7.61 2.19 -7.52
C HIS A 222 -8.55 3.32 -7.98
N GLU A 223 -9.69 2.99 -8.61
CA GLU A 223 -10.72 3.96 -9.00
C GLU A 223 -11.48 4.56 -7.80
N LEU A 224 -11.38 3.96 -6.60
CA LEU A 224 -11.97 4.50 -5.38
C LEU A 224 -11.15 5.67 -4.79
N TYR A 225 -9.86 5.76 -5.13
CA TYR A 225 -9.00 6.80 -4.58
C TYR A 225 -9.32 8.16 -5.19
N ARG A 226 -9.48 9.15 -4.33
CA ARG A 226 -9.67 10.56 -4.68
C ARG A 226 -8.60 11.38 -3.99
N VAL A 227 -7.69 11.96 -4.78
CA VAL A 227 -6.52 12.68 -4.30
C VAL A 227 -6.72 14.18 -4.52
N HIS A 228 -6.63 14.96 -3.47
CA HIS A 228 -6.73 16.43 -3.52
C HIS A 228 -5.35 17.08 -3.48
N SER A 229 -5.26 18.33 -3.92
CA SER A 229 -4.04 19.14 -3.92
C SER A 229 -4.25 20.44 -3.17
N PHE A 230 -3.20 20.97 -2.56
CA PHE A 230 -3.24 22.28 -1.90
C PHE A 230 -3.50 23.44 -2.88
N GLY A 231 -3.17 23.30 -4.17
CA GLY A 231 -3.36 24.33 -5.21
C GLY A 231 -4.78 24.42 -5.78
N ASN A 232 -5.65 23.46 -5.58
CA ASN A 232 -6.97 23.39 -6.23
C ASN A 232 -8.06 24.25 -5.56
N ARG A 233 -7.71 25.22 -4.70
CA ARG A 233 -8.68 25.94 -3.84
C ARG A 233 -9.40 27.14 -4.42
N THR A 234 -8.99 27.70 -5.55
CA THR A 234 -9.51 29.01 -5.97
C THR A 234 -10.79 28.97 -6.78
N ASP A 235 -11.12 27.90 -7.53
CA ASP A 235 -12.36 27.86 -8.33
C ASP A 235 -12.95 26.47 -8.58
N ARG A 236 -12.37 25.39 -8.07
CA ARG A 236 -12.83 24.01 -8.30
C ARG A 236 -12.71 23.15 -7.04
N ALA A 237 -13.41 23.56 -5.99
CA ALA A 237 -13.37 22.94 -4.66
C ALA A 237 -13.68 21.43 -4.64
N ASP A 238 -14.21 20.86 -5.73
CA ASP A 238 -14.65 19.46 -5.82
C ASP A 238 -13.82 18.57 -6.75
N ARG A 239 -12.72 19.05 -7.32
CA ARG A 239 -11.96 18.21 -8.26
C ARG A 239 -10.84 17.44 -7.57
N ALA A 240 -11.18 16.29 -7.00
CA ALA A 240 -10.22 15.28 -6.68
C ALA A 240 -9.73 14.58 -7.95
N ALA A 241 -8.43 14.38 -8.10
CA ALA A 241 -7.87 13.56 -9.16
C ALA A 241 -7.94 12.06 -8.79
N SER A 242 -8.16 11.21 -9.77
CA SER A 242 -7.97 9.77 -9.63
C SER A 242 -6.48 9.42 -9.67
N LEU A 243 -6.11 8.23 -9.17
CA LEU A 243 -4.74 7.75 -9.32
C LEU A 243 -4.31 7.64 -10.79
N PHE A 244 -5.24 7.32 -11.70
CA PHE A 244 -4.96 7.18 -13.13
C PHE A 244 -4.73 8.52 -13.84
N GLU A 245 -5.24 9.63 -13.29
CA GLU A 245 -4.93 10.98 -13.78
C GLU A 245 -3.56 11.48 -13.31
N ILE A 246 -3.10 11.00 -12.14
CA ILE A 246 -1.82 11.41 -11.55
C ILE A 246 -0.65 10.58 -12.10
N PHE A 247 -0.86 9.28 -12.33
CA PHE A 247 0.19 8.42 -12.88
C PHE A 247 0.29 8.57 -14.40
N PRO A 248 1.53 8.64 -14.96
CA PRO A 248 1.71 8.75 -16.41
C PRO A 248 1.05 7.59 -17.16
N ALA A 249 0.49 7.90 -18.34
CA ALA A 249 -0.10 6.90 -19.22
C ALA A 249 0.91 5.76 -19.52
N GLY A 250 0.44 4.51 -19.44
CA GLY A 250 1.28 3.32 -19.64
C GLY A 250 2.06 2.85 -18.42
N ARG A 251 2.14 3.63 -17.36
CA ARG A 251 2.69 3.19 -16.08
C ARG A 251 1.56 2.76 -15.15
N GLY A 252 1.51 1.47 -14.81
CA GLY A 252 0.50 0.97 -13.87
C GLY A 252 0.63 1.63 -12.50
N VAL A 253 -0.50 1.79 -11.80
CA VAL A 253 -0.53 2.25 -10.42
C VAL A 253 -0.05 1.11 -9.50
N PRO A 254 1.03 1.29 -8.72
CA PRO A 254 1.49 0.25 -7.80
C PRO A 254 0.46 -0.07 -6.72
N THR A 255 0.35 -1.34 -6.35
CA THR A 255 -0.52 -1.78 -5.24
C THR A 255 -0.16 -1.07 -3.93
N GLY A 256 -1.16 -0.57 -3.22
CA GLY A 256 -1.00 0.16 -1.95
C GLY A 256 -0.52 1.60 -2.13
N THR A 257 -0.60 2.17 -3.34
CA THR A 257 -0.45 3.60 -3.58
C THR A 257 -1.57 4.36 -2.84
N GLY A 258 -1.19 5.37 -2.04
CA GLY A 258 -2.16 6.14 -1.25
C GLY A 258 -2.39 5.62 0.18
N ASP A 259 -1.98 4.38 0.48
CA ASP A 259 -2.20 3.77 1.81
C ASP A 259 -1.12 4.15 2.84
N CYS A 260 -0.05 4.82 2.44
CA CYS A 260 1.01 5.26 3.36
C CYS A 260 0.54 6.40 4.27
N CYS A 261 1.30 6.68 5.33
CA CYS A 261 0.95 7.73 6.31
C CYS A 261 0.87 9.12 5.66
N ALA A 262 1.88 9.53 4.87
CA ALA A 262 1.93 10.86 4.29
C ALA A 262 0.71 11.20 3.41
N PRO A 263 0.27 10.36 2.44
CA PRO A 263 -0.95 10.64 1.68
C PRO A 263 -2.19 10.83 2.55
N LYS A 264 -2.39 9.96 3.56
CA LYS A 264 -3.53 10.06 4.48
C LYS A 264 -3.53 11.39 5.25
N LEU A 265 -2.36 11.76 5.80
CA LEU A 265 -2.17 12.98 6.57
C LEU A 265 -2.40 14.23 5.73
N LEU A 266 -1.81 14.29 4.53
CA LEU A 266 -1.97 15.42 3.61
C LEU A 266 -3.41 15.54 3.11
N GLN A 267 -4.06 14.43 2.76
CA GLN A 267 -5.46 14.41 2.34
C GLN A 267 -6.37 15.02 3.41
N TYR A 268 -6.19 14.58 4.65
CA TYR A 268 -6.97 15.09 5.77
C TYR A 268 -6.74 16.59 5.98
N ALA A 269 -5.50 17.04 5.95
CA ALA A 269 -5.17 18.46 6.07
C ALA A 269 -5.79 19.30 4.95
N ILE A 270 -5.75 18.82 3.69
CA ILE A 270 -6.38 19.51 2.55
C ILE A 270 -7.88 19.64 2.75
N LEU A 271 -8.57 18.55 3.07
CA LEU A 271 -10.03 18.52 3.22
C LEU A 271 -10.53 19.38 4.38
N HIS A 272 -9.70 19.57 5.42
CA HIS A 272 -10.03 20.39 6.60
C HIS A 272 -9.39 21.78 6.56
N ASN A 273 -8.83 22.19 5.42
CA ASN A 273 -8.23 23.52 5.24
C ASN A 273 -7.10 23.85 6.22
N MET A 274 -6.31 22.86 6.58
CA MET A 274 -5.13 23.01 7.44
C MET A 274 -3.87 23.24 6.60
N THR A 275 -2.90 23.98 7.10
CA THR A 275 -1.61 24.21 6.44
C THR A 275 -0.55 23.29 7.06
N PRO A 276 0.05 22.35 6.30
CA PRO A 276 1.16 21.52 6.75
C PRO A 276 2.40 22.34 7.08
N LEU A 277 3.04 22.02 8.20
CA LEU A 277 4.28 22.68 8.67
C LEU A 277 5.44 21.70 8.75
N GLY A 278 5.19 20.41 8.87
CA GLY A 278 6.21 19.38 8.91
C GLY A 278 5.60 18.00 9.03
N LEU A 279 6.25 16.99 8.44
CA LEU A 279 5.82 15.60 8.44
C LEU A 279 6.98 14.68 8.74
N ALA A 280 6.78 13.73 9.65
CA ALA A 280 7.75 12.68 9.93
C ALA A 280 7.04 11.33 10.06
N GLU A 281 7.74 10.26 9.65
CA GLU A 281 7.26 8.88 9.75
C GLU A 281 8.30 8.02 10.46
N PHE A 282 7.84 7.05 11.25
CA PHE A 282 8.69 6.07 11.94
C PHE A 282 8.10 4.67 11.82
N TYR A 283 8.95 3.68 11.99
CA TYR A 283 8.55 2.28 11.97
C TYR A 283 8.42 1.74 13.40
N TRP A 284 7.34 0.99 13.67
CA TRP A 284 7.07 0.43 15.00
C TRP A 284 6.72 -1.05 14.92
N GLY A 285 7.32 -1.86 15.79
CA GLY A 285 7.11 -3.30 15.86
C GLY A 285 8.31 -4.12 15.35
N ARG A 286 8.10 -5.39 15.08
CA ARG A 286 9.14 -6.31 14.60
C ARG A 286 9.70 -5.86 13.25
N GLU A 287 11.01 -5.95 13.05
CA GLU A 287 11.69 -5.59 11.80
C GLU A 287 11.00 -6.13 10.53
N SER A 288 11.05 -5.37 9.44
CA SER A 288 10.53 -5.81 8.14
C SER A 288 11.27 -7.07 7.65
N ARG A 289 10.64 -7.85 6.77
CA ARG A 289 11.25 -9.10 6.23
C ARG A 289 12.57 -8.86 5.53
N SER A 290 12.74 -7.70 4.91
CA SER A 290 13.97 -7.31 4.22
C SER A 290 15.05 -6.76 5.17
N GLY A 291 14.76 -6.56 6.47
CA GLY A 291 15.64 -5.86 7.41
C GLY A 291 15.78 -4.35 7.15
N ALA A 292 15.08 -3.81 6.14
CA ALA A 292 15.21 -2.42 5.74
C ALA A 292 14.54 -1.44 6.70
N ARG A 293 13.68 -1.92 7.61
CA ARG A 293 12.96 -1.09 8.59
C ARG A 293 13.05 -1.70 9.97
N ARG A 294 13.45 -0.88 10.94
CA ARG A 294 13.69 -1.24 12.33
C ARG A 294 12.80 -0.46 13.27
N HIS A 295 12.46 -1.06 14.39
CA HIS A 295 11.65 -0.48 15.44
C HIS A 295 12.22 0.87 15.92
N GLY A 296 11.36 1.88 16.03
CA GLY A 296 11.71 3.21 16.53
C GLY A 296 12.50 4.09 15.55
N GLU A 297 12.92 3.57 14.38
CA GLU A 297 13.67 4.34 13.40
C GLU A 297 12.78 5.19 12.48
N PHE A 298 13.29 6.36 12.10
CA PHE A 298 12.63 7.30 11.20
C PHE A 298 12.95 6.98 9.74
N TYR A 299 11.96 7.14 8.90
CA TYR A 299 12.08 6.91 7.45
C TYR A 299 11.42 8.05 6.67
N PRO A 300 11.94 8.40 5.49
CA PRO A 300 11.25 9.32 4.59
C PRO A 300 9.94 8.69 4.10
N SER A 301 9.00 9.54 3.67
CA SER A 301 7.76 9.10 3.03
C SER A 301 8.05 8.26 1.78
N CYS A 302 7.14 7.32 1.49
CA CYS A 302 7.31 6.33 0.42
C CYS A 302 7.62 6.98 -0.94
N GLN A 303 8.81 6.70 -1.49
CA GLN A 303 9.24 7.19 -2.81
C GLN A 303 8.82 6.22 -3.93
N ASP A 304 8.72 4.93 -3.65
CA ASP A 304 8.49 3.91 -4.68
C ASP A 304 7.09 3.97 -5.29
N LYS A 305 6.07 4.23 -4.46
CA LYS A 305 4.66 4.17 -4.85
C LYS A 305 3.96 5.53 -4.79
N CYS A 306 4.30 6.35 -3.79
CA CYS A 306 3.55 7.55 -3.49
C CYS A 306 4.18 8.83 -4.06
N TYR A 307 5.37 8.76 -4.65
CA TYR A 307 6.09 9.94 -5.16
C TYR A 307 5.25 10.84 -6.09
N PRO A 308 4.51 10.32 -7.11
CA PRO A 308 3.67 11.16 -7.95
C PRO A 308 2.50 11.79 -7.18
N ILE A 309 1.83 11.02 -6.31
CA ILE A 309 0.69 11.55 -5.56
C ILE A 309 1.11 12.56 -4.49
N LEU A 310 2.26 12.36 -3.84
CA LEU A 310 2.81 13.34 -2.90
C LEU A 310 3.14 14.66 -3.60
N GLY A 311 3.74 14.62 -4.79
CA GLY A 311 3.99 15.81 -5.59
C GLY A 311 2.70 16.52 -5.97
N TYR A 312 1.68 15.78 -6.40
CA TYR A 312 0.36 16.35 -6.71
C TYR A 312 -0.30 16.98 -5.48
N MET A 313 -0.28 16.29 -4.33
CA MET A 313 -0.89 16.78 -3.09
C MET A 313 -0.22 18.05 -2.57
N LEU A 314 1.12 18.10 -2.58
CA LEU A 314 1.91 19.24 -2.09
C LEU A 314 1.88 20.44 -3.06
N CYS A 315 1.46 20.27 -4.30
CA CYS A 315 1.37 21.35 -5.27
C CYS A 315 0.47 22.49 -4.75
N GLY A 316 0.97 23.72 -4.78
CA GLY A 316 0.31 24.92 -4.27
C GLY A 316 0.46 25.17 -2.76
N LEU A 317 1.19 24.32 -2.04
CA LEU A 317 1.46 24.55 -0.62
C LEU A 317 2.34 25.79 -0.38
N GLU A 318 3.34 26.02 -1.23
CA GLU A 318 4.27 27.16 -1.13
C GLU A 318 3.54 28.50 -1.23
N GLU A 319 2.49 28.59 -2.04
CA GLU A 319 1.68 29.80 -2.21
C GLU A 319 0.90 30.16 -0.95
N ARG A 320 0.55 29.16 -0.12
CA ARG A 320 -0.13 29.37 1.17
C ARG A 320 0.77 29.85 2.27
N ALA A 321 2.06 29.52 2.23
CA ALA A 321 3.03 29.97 3.21
C ALA A 321 3.30 31.47 3.12
N VAL A 322 3.03 32.09 1.94
CA VAL A 322 3.25 33.52 1.66
C VAL A 322 2.03 34.36 2.01
N THR A 323 0.83 33.81 2.02
CA THR A 323 -0.45 34.56 2.19
C THR A 323 -1.05 34.47 3.59
N GLY A 324 -0.43 33.78 4.53
CA GLY A 324 -0.83 33.61 5.94
C GLY A 324 0.26 33.97 6.91
#